data_32317fdaaf78cc0a042e8e949816135c
#
_entry.id   32317fdaaf78cc0a042e8e949816135c
#
_cell.length_a   1.000
_cell.length_b   1.000
_cell.length_c   1.000
_cell.angle_alpha   90.00
_cell.angle_beta   90.00
_cell.angle_gamma   90.00
#
_symmetry.space_group_name_H-M   'P 1'
#
loop_
_entity.id
_entity.type
_entity.pdbx_description
1 polymer ?
#
loop_
_entity_poly.entity_id
_entity_poly.type
_entity_poly.pdbx_seq_one_letter_code
_entity_poly.pdbx_strand_id
1 'polypeptide(L)'
;NDGEFNFPWGVSIDSSDQYWVADWRNDRVQIFDSSGKFLDKFGKSGSKDGEFNRPSNVHVSNWGEIFVSDWWNNRVQVFDKNKNHLQTLYGDATLSKWCEDFLSVNPEQASWREEAGLFEQEKRFWRPTSVNTSSDGNIFITDSCRHRVQIYKRTTSLINV
;
A
#
# COMPACT_ATOMS: atom_id res chain seq x y z
N ASN A 1 -19.82 -0.11 -15.23
CA ASN A 1 -20.97 -0.15 -14.32
C ASN A 1 -20.54 -0.71 -12.96
N ASP A 2 -21.43 -0.62 -11.94
CA ASP A 2 -21.23 -1.22 -10.64
C ASP A 2 -21.38 -2.74 -10.74
N GLY A 3 -20.50 -3.49 -10.06
CA GLY A 3 -20.43 -4.95 -10.20
C GLY A 3 -19.63 -5.45 -11.39
N GLU A 4 -19.26 -4.58 -12.34
CA GLU A 4 -18.42 -4.94 -13.48
C GLU A 4 -16.97 -4.55 -13.21
N PHE A 5 -16.02 -5.38 -13.64
CA PHE A 5 -14.59 -5.12 -13.46
C PHE A 5 -13.90 -4.73 -14.78
N ASN A 6 -12.85 -3.94 -14.64
CA ASN A 6 -11.90 -3.72 -15.71
C ASN A 6 -10.48 -4.03 -15.19
N PHE A 7 -10.04 -5.26 -15.45
CA PHE A 7 -8.74 -5.74 -15.02
C PHE A 7 -8.57 -5.78 -13.47
N PRO A 8 -9.43 -6.54 -12.73
CA PRO A 8 -9.29 -6.66 -11.28
C PRO A 8 -7.95 -7.31 -10.94
N TRP A 9 -7.25 -6.81 -9.92
CA TRP A 9 -5.91 -7.31 -9.60
C TRP A 9 -5.84 -7.94 -8.21
N GLY A 10 -6.12 -7.20 -7.16
CA GLY A 10 -6.05 -7.69 -5.79
C GLY A 10 -7.43 -7.91 -5.17
N VAL A 11 -7.53 -8.90 -4.30
CA VAL A 11 -8.74 -9.19 -3.53
C VAL A 11 -8.40 -9.43 -2.06
N SER A 12 -9.27 -8.99 -1.17
CA SER A 12 -9.24 -9.29 0.26
C SER A 12 -10.61 -9.74 0.72
N ILE A 13 -10.64 -10.58 1.75
CA ILE A 13 -11.87 -11.00 2.42
C ILE A 13 -11.80 -10.44 3.83
N ASP A 14 -12.84 -9.72 4.26
CA ASP A 14 -12.92 -9.18 5.61
C ASP A 14 -13.55 -10.18 6.60
N SER A 15 -13.62 -9.78 7.87
CA SER A 15 -14.20 -10.63 8.95
C SER A 15 -15.71 -10.84 8.83
N SER A 16 -16.37 -10.20 7.88
CA SER A 16 -17.81 -10.35 7.57
C SER A 16 -18.03 -11.14 6.29
N ASP A 17 -17.00 -11.84 5.78
CA ASP A 17 -17.00 -12.57 4.51
C ASP A 17 -17.34 -11.70 3.29
N GLN A 18 -17.06 -10.39 3.34
CA GLN A 18 -17.19 -9.50 2.20
C GLN A 18 -15.92 -9.52 1.37
N TYR A 19 -16.08 -9.49 0.05
CA TYR A 19 -14.98 -9.44 -0.91
C TYR A 19 -14.69 -7.99 -1.29
N TRP A 20 -13.47 -7.56 -1.05
CA TRP A 20 -12.95 -6.26 -1.43
C TRP A 20 -12.02 -6.43 -2.62
N VAL A 21 -12.32 -5.79 -3.75
CA VAL A 21 -11.62 -6.01 -5.01
C VAL A 21 -11.02 -4.72 -5.54
N ALA A 22 -9.72 -4.70 -5.77
CA ALA A 22 -9.04 -3.61 -6.46
C ALA A 22 -9.32 -3.70 -7.97
N ASP A 23 -10.18 -2.82 -8.46
CA ASP A 23 -10.63 -2.73 -9.86
C ASP A 23 -9.69 -1.80 -10.64
N TRP A 24 -8.54 -2.36 -11.03
CA TRP A 24 -7.31 -1.66 -11.42
C TRP A 24 -7.49 -0.58 -12.48
N ARG A 25 -8.19 -0.88 -13.60
CA ARG A 25 -8.39 0.10 -14.68
C ARG A 25 -9.57 1.04 -14.47
N ASN A 26 -10.38 0.79 -13.45
CA ASN A 26 -11.49 1.66 -13.07
C ASN A 26 -11.13 2.57 -11.88
N ASP A 27 -9.86 2.52 -11.40
CA ASP A 27 -9.32 3.38 -10.34
C ASP A 27 -10.19 3.40 -9.08
N ARG A 28 -10.72 2.23 -8.69
CA ARG A 28 -11.63 2.07 -7.55
C ARG A 28 -11.44 0.74 -6.83
N VAL A 29 -12.02 0.65 -5.65
CA VAL A 29 -12.25 -0.61 -4.94
C VAL A 29 -13.75 -0.89 -4.94
N GLN A 30 -14.15 -2.12 -5.25
CA GLN A 30 -15.53 -2.59 -5.15
C GLN A 30 -15.69 -3.62 -4.03
N ILE A 31 -16.86 -3.65 -3.41
CA ILE A 31 -17.18 -4.49 -2.27
C ILE A 31 -18.39 -5.34 -2.63
N PHE A 32 -18.30 -6.64 -2.33
CA PHE A 32 -19.35 -7.63 -2.62
C PHE A 32 -19.63 -8.45 -1.36
N ASP A 33 -20.84 -8.99 -1.25
CA ASP A 33 -21.15 -9.99 -0.24
C ASP A 33 -20.60 -11.39 -0.61
N SER A 34 -20.75 -12.34 0.30
CA SER A 34 -20.30 -13.72 0.10
C SER A 34 -20.99 -14.46 -1.06
N SER A 35 -22.11 -13.94 -1.57
CA SER A 35 -22.78 -14.47 -2.77
C SER A 35 -22.27 -13.85 -4.07
N GLY A 36 -21.38 -12.85 -4.00
CA GLY A 36 -20.89 -12.10 -5.14
C GLY A 36 -21.80 -10.94 -5.58
N LYS A 37 -22.79 -10.55 -4.77
CA LYS A 37 -23.63 -9.40 -5.05
C LYS A 37 -22.87 -8.11 -4.69
N PHE A 38 -22.89 -7.15 -5.61
CA PHE A 38 -22.33 -5.82 -5.36
C PHE A 38 -22.99 -5.13 -4.17
N LEU A 39 -22.19 -4.61 -3.26
CA LEU A 39 -22.63 -3.86 -2.08
C LEU A 39 -22.29 -2.39 -2.21
N ASP A 40 -21.01 -2.07 -2.49
CA ASP A 40 -20.52 -0.69 -2.43
C ASP A 40 -19.21 -0.55 -3.23
N LYS A 41 -18.78 0.69 -3.40
CA LYS A 41 -17.48 1.05 -4.00
C LYS A 41 -16.94 2.33 -3.39
N PHE A 42 -15.63 2.52 -3.48
CA PHE A 42 -15.00 3.80 -3.17
C PHE A 42 -13.75 4.03 -4.03
N GLY A 43 -13.30 5.28 -4.06
CA GLY A 43 -12.23 5.71 -4.92
C GLY A 43 -12.71 6.17 -6.30
N LYS A 44 -11.90 6.97 -6.93
CA LYS A 44 -12.03 7.49 -8.29
C LYS A 44 -10.65 7.82 -8.83
N SER A 45 -10.53 8.01 -10.13
CA SER A 45 -9.27 8.36 -10.79
C SER A 45 -8.69 9.68 -10.27
N GLY A 46 -7.41 9.66 -9.88
CA GLY A 46 -6.68 10.84 -9.45
C GLY A 46 -5.52 10.58 -8.52
N SER A 47 -5.02 11.65 -7.87
CA SER A 47 -3.83 11.60 -7.00
C SER A 47 -4.04 12.21 -5.61
N LYS A 48 -5.22 12.74 -5.31
CA LYS A 48 -5.56 13.27 -3.99
C LYS A 48 -5.88 12.14 -3.01
N ASP A 49 -6.08 12.46 -1.74
CA ASP A 49 -6.52 11.50 -0.74
C ASP A 49 -7.91 10.94 -1.12
N GLY A 50 -8.05 9.62 -1.05
CA GLY A 50 -9.24 8.91 -1.50
C GLY A 50 -9.39 8.76 -3.02
N GLU A 51 -8.48 9.30 -3.83
CA GLU A 51 -8.38 9.04 -5.26
C GLU A 51 -7.30 7.98 -5.52
N PHE A 52 -7.47 7.17 -6.56
CA PHE A 52 -6.53 6.12 -6.94
C PHE A 52 -6.09 6.27 -8.40
N ASN A 53 -4.92 5.70 -8.68
CA ASN A 53 -4.47 5.50 -10.03
C ASN A 53 -3.94 4.07 -10.14
N ARG A 54 -4.75 3.21 -10.74
CA ARG A 54 -4.46 1.79 -10.91
C ARG A 54 -4.15 1.07 -9.57
N PRO A 55 -5.11 1.01 -8.63
CA PRO A 55 -4.93 0.30 -7.38
C PRO A 55 -4.69 -1.18 -7.64
N SER A 56 -3.57 -1.71 -7.13
CA SER A 56 -3.16 -3.09 -7.39
C SER A 56 -3.65 -4.07 -6.33
N ASN A 57 -3.86 -3.60 -5.11
CA ASN A 57 -4.31 -4.43 -4.01
C ASN A 57 -5.13 -3.63 -3.00
N VAL A 58 -6.05 -4.31 -2.37
CA VAL A 58 -6.74 -3.85 -1.17
C VAL A 58 -6.60 -4.91 -0.09
N HIS A 59 -6.42 -4.50 1.15
CA HIS A 59 -6.38 -5.37 2.32
C HIS A 59 -7.21 -4.77 3.45
N VAL A 60 -8.08 -5.57 4.05
CA VAL A 60 -8.82 -5.19 5.25
C VAL A 60 -8.21 -5.90 6.45
N SER A 61 -7.68 -5.13 7.38
CA SER A 61 -7.04 -5.66 8.57
C SER A 61 -8.04 -6.19 9.61
N ASN A 62 -7.58 -7.04 10.51
CA ASN A 62 -8.41 -7.59 11.60
C ASN A 62 -8.94 -6.50 12.58
N TRP A 63 -8.34 -5.31 12.55
CA TRP A 63 -8.77 -4.16 13.36
C TRP A 63 -9.61 -3.14 12.58
N GLY A 64 -10.01 -3.47 11.35
CA GLY A 64 -10.96 -2.71 10.54
C GLY A 64 -10.38 -1.56 9.72
N GLU A 65 -9.06 -1.40 9.65
CA GLU A 65 -8.42 -0.47 8.72
C GLU A 65 -8.30 -1.07 7.33
N ILE A 66 -8.48 -0.24 6.31
CA ILE A 66 -8.44 -0.62 4.90
C ILE A 66 -7.17 -0.02 4.29
N PHE A 67 -6.35 -0.86 3.68
CA PHE A 67 -5.11 -0.49 3.02
C PHE A 67 -5.28 -0.67 1.52
N VAL A 68 -4.92 0.34 0.73
CA VAL A 68 -4.98 0.28 -0.74
C VAL A 68 -3.60 0.60 -1.32
N SER A 69 -3.03 -0.36 -2.04
CA SER A 69 -1.80 -0.15 -2.81
C SER A 69 -2.14 0.63 -4.09
N ASP A 70 -1.91 1.93 -4.05
CA ASP A 70 -2.18 2.88 -5.14
C ASP A 70 -0.96 2.93 -6.08
N TRP A 71 -0.88 1.87 -6.91
CA TRP A 71 0.31 1.44 -7.64
C TRP A 71 0.94 2.54 -8.49
N TRP A 72 0.15 3.26 -9.31
CA TRP A 72 0.70 4.29 -10.19
C TRP A 72 1.09 5.58 -9.46
N ASN A 73 0.43 5.85 -8.34
CA ASN A 73 0.75 6.99 -7.47
C ASN A 73 1.92 6.70 -6.50
N ASN A 74 2.51 5.51 -6.54
CA ASN A 74 3.66 5.11 -5.71
C ASN A 74 3.41 5.28 -4.20
N ARG A 75 2.23 4.88 -3.73
CA ARG A 75 1.82 5.03 -2.32
C ARG A 75 0.91 3.90 -1.86
N VAL A 76 0.76 3.78 -0.54
CA VAL A 76 -0.31 3.00 0.07
C VAL A 76 -1.17 3.97 0.87
N GLN A 77 -2.47 4.00 0.61
CA GLN A 77 -3.42 4.79 1.39
C GLN A 77 -4.10 3.93 2.44
N VAL A 78 -4.31 4.50 3.61
CA VAL A 78 -4.96 3.84 4.76
C VAL A 78 -6.27 4.58 5.07
N PHE A 79 -7.33 3.79 5.26
CA PHE A 79 -8.68 4.29 5.55
C PHE A 79 -9.23 3.62 6.79
N ASP A 80 -10.17 4.30 7.46
CA ASP A 80 -10.99 3.69 8.49
C ASP A 80 -12.07 2.75 7.90
N LYS A 81 -12.80 2.07 8.76
CA LYS A 81 -13.91 1.18 8.36
C LYS A 81 -15.04 1.89 7.58
N ASN A 82 -15.15 3.21 7.69
CA ASN A 82 -16.13 4.03 6.98
C ASN A 82 -15.57 4.58 5.66
N LYS A 83 -14.36 4.17 5.28
CA LYS A 83 -13.64 4.62 4.07
C LYS A 83 -13.18 6.09 4.13
N ASN A 84 -13.08 6.68 5.33
CA ASN A 84 -12.43 7.97 5.50
C ASN A 84 -10.91 7.79 5.47
N HIS A 85 -10.22 8.63 4.72
CA HIS A 85 -8.76 8.61 4.63
C HIS A 85 -8.14 8.96 5.99
N LEU A 86 -7.22 8.13 6.46
CA LEU A 86 -6.48 8.31 7.70
C LEU A 86 -5.07 8.82 7.44
N GLN A 87 -4.34 8.16 6.57
CA GLN A 87 -2.95 8.51 6.25
C GLN A 87 -2.50 7.92 4.92
N THR A 88 -1.39 8.44 4.41
CA THR A 88 -0.73 7.92 3.21
C THR A 88 0.71 7.54 3.53
N LEU A 89 1.11 6.33 3.16
CA LEU A 89 2.48 5.83 3.25
C LEU A 89 3.15 6.01 1.88
N TYR A 90 4.29 6.68 1.86
CA TYR A 90 5.07 6.93 0.63
C TYR A 90 6.36 6.11 0.57
N GLY A 91 6.68 5.37 1.63
CA GLY A 91 7.95 4.67 1.80
C GLY A 91 8.99 5.54 2.53
N ASP A 92 9.69 4.90 3.45
CA ASP A 92 10.75 5.51 4.28
C ASP A 92 11.89 4.52 4.56
N ALA A 93 12.09 3.56 3.65
CA ALA A 93 13.09 2.51 3.82
C ALA A 93 14.50 3.09 4.02
N THR A 94 15.22 2.51 4.96
CA THR A 94 16.66 2.67 5.10
C THR A 94 17.40 1.65 4.25
N LEU A 95 18.71 1.79 4.12
CA LEU A 95 19.54 0.74 3.52
C LEU A 95 19.39 -0.57 4.32
N SER A 96 19.41 -1.68 3.62
CA SER A 96 19.56 -2.97 4.29
C SER A 96 20.97 -3.08 4.89
N LYS A 97 21.10 -3.84 5.98
CA LYS A 97 22.40 -4.09 6.59
C LYS A 97 23.43 -4.61 5.58
N TRP A 98 23.03 -5.49 4.68
CA TRP A 98 23.90 -5.97 3.61
C TRP A 98 24.40 -4.83 2.70
N CYS A 99 23.55 -3.90 2.34
CA CYS A 99 23.91 -2.75 1.51
C CYS A 99 24.84 -1.78 2.27
N GLU A 100 24.58 -1.56 3.55
CA GLU A 100 25.45 -0.76 4.43
C GLU A 100 26.85 -1.41 4.54
N ASP A 101 26.92 -2.71 4.82
CA ASP A 101 28.16 -3.48 4.89
C ASP A 101 28.91 -3.42 3.54
N PHE A 102 28.21 -3.58 2.43
CA PHE A 102 28.81 -3.48 1.09
C PHE A 102 29.41 -2.10 0.82
N LEU A 103 28.68 -1.03 1.10
CA LEU A 103 29.16 0.34 0.88
C LEU A 103 30.31 0.71 1.81
N SER A 104 30.36 0.16 3.01
CA SER A 104 31.44 0.40 3.97
C SER A 104 32.81 -0.07 3.50
N VAL A 105 32.83 -1.12 2.68
CA VAL A 105 34.08 -1.71 2.13
C VAL A 105 34.31 -1.34 0.65
N ASN A 106 33.42 -0.58 0.04
CA ASN A 106 33.50 -0.14 -1.36
C ASN A 106 33.31 1.38 -1.46
N PRO A 107 34.32 2.18 -1.12
CA PRO A 107 34.20 3.64 -1.02
C PRO A 107 33.88 4.33 -2.34
N GLU A 108 34.29 3.78 -3.48
CA GLU A 108 33.96 4.32 -4.80
C GLU A 108 32.45 4.26 -5.06
N GLN A 109 31.80 3.13 -4.77
CA GLN A 109 30.37 2.94 -4.89
C GLN A 109 29.59 3.83 -3.93
N ALA A 110 30.11 4.02 -2.73
CA ALA A 110 29.54 4.97 -1.75
C ALA A 110 29.58 6.40 -2.30
N SER A 111 30.72 6.83 -2.88
CA SER A 111 30.87 8.15 -3.50
C SER A 111 29.92 8.34 -4.68
N TRP A 112 29.82 7.38 -5.59
CA TRP A 112 28.89 7.45 -6.72
C TRP A 112 27.43 7.56 -6.28
N ARG A 113 27.07 6.84 -5.20
CA ARG A 113 25.72 6.92 -4.63
C ARG A 113 25.45 8.31 -4.05
N GLU A 114 26.43 8.92 -3.37
CA GLU A 114 26.33 10.30 -2.85
C GLU A 114 26.19 11.32 -4.00
N GLU A 115 27.02 11.21 -5.02
CA GLU A 115 26.98 12.08 -6.19
C GLU A 115 25.64 11.98 -6.95
N ALA A 116 25.03 10.79 -7.02
CA ALA A 116 23.75 10.59 -7.65
C ALA A 116 22.59 11.30 -6.92
N GLY A 117 22.74 11.55 -5.59
CA GLY A 117 21.77 12.33 -4.81
C GLY A 117 20.35 11.77 -4.76
N LEU A 118 20.18 10.45 -4.99
CA LEU A 118 18.86 9.81 -5.12
C LEU A 118 18.31 9.23 -3.80
N PHE A 119 18.93 9.54 -2.67
CA PHE A 119 18.60 8.94 -1.37
C PHE A 119 17.11 9.04 -0.99
N GLU A 120 16.51 10.20 -1.18
CA GLU A 120 15.10 10.40 -0.86
C GLU A 120 14.17 9.60 -1.78
N GLN A 121 14.55 9.46 -3.05
CA GLN A 121 13.80 8.62 -3.99
C GLN A 121 13.95 7.14 -3.67
N GLU A 122 15.13 6.70 -3.22
CA GLU A 122 15.38 5.32 -2.83
C GLU A 122 14.54 4.88 -1.64
N LYS A 123 14.24 5.76 -0.69
CA LYS A 123 13.38 5.49 0.46
C LYS A 123 11.92 5.26 0.03
N ARG A 124 11.47 5.97 -1.00
CA ARG A 124 10.08 5.97 -1.44
C ARG A 124 9.69 4.66 -2.13
N PHE A 125 8.42 4.33 -2.08
CA PHE A 125 7.87 3.25 -2.89
C PHE A 125 8.03 3.55 -4.37
N TRP A 126 8.23 2.48 -5.13
CA TRP A 126 8.11 2.52 -6.58
C TRP A 126 7.20 1.37 -7.04
N ARG A 127 5.95 1.71 -7.30
CA ARG A 127 4.88 0.78 -7.70
C ARG A 127 4.64 -0.34 -6.67
N PRO A 128 4.16 0.00 -5.46
CA PRO A 128 3.81 -1.00 -4.47
C PRO A 128 2.67 -1.87 -4.99
N THR A 129 2.86 -3.19 -4.96
CA THR A 129 1.92 -4.13 -5.59
C THR A 129 1.00 -4.80 -4.60
N SER A 130 1.42 -4.99 -3.36
CA SER A 130 0.54 -5.57 -2.35
C SER A 130 0.80 -5.00 -0.97
N VAL A 131 -0.22 -5.06 -0.14
CA VAL A 131 -0.16 -4.76 1.28
C VAL A 131 -0.88 -5.87 2.03
N ASN A 132 -0.34 -6.27 3.17
CA ASN A 132 -0.95 -7.22 4.08
C ASN A 132 -0.58 -6.88 5.52
N THR A 133 -1.33 -7.40 6.48
CA THR A 133 -1.09 -7.15 7.90
C THR A 133 -1.04 -8.45 8.69
N SER A 134 -0.25 -8.47 9.76
CA SER A 134 -0.23 -9.56 10.74
C SER A 134 -1.07 -9.19 11.97
N SER A 135 -1.48 -10.18 12.72
CA SER A 135 -2.30 -10.00 13.93
C SER A 135 -1.64 -9.15 15.04
N ASP A 136 -0.31 -9.09 15.05
CA ASP A 136 0.50 -8.29 15.98
C ASP A 136 0.76 -6.84 15.51
N GLY A 137 0.10 -6.42 14.42
CA GLY A 137 0.09 -5.04 13.94
C GLY A 137 1.26 -4.68 13.02
N ASN A 138 1.96 -5.64 12.42
CA ASN A 138 2.88 -5.34 11.34
C ASN A 138 2.12 -5.15 10.03
N ILE A 139 2.59 -4.23 9.21
CA ILE A 139 2.06 -3.92 7.87
C ILE A 139 3.18 -4.20 6.89
N PHE A 140 2.98 -5.16 5.99
CA PHE A 140 3.94 -5.59 4.97
C PHE A 140 3.55 -5.03 3.63
N ILE A 141 4.44 -4.29 2.98
CA ILE A 141 4.20 -3.67 1.67
C ILE A 141 5.25 -4.17 0.69
N THR A 142 4.81 -4.82 -0.38
CA THR A 142 5.68 -5.26 -1.47
C THR A 142 5.96 -4.08 -2.40
N ASP A 143 7.21 -3.62 -2.41
CA ASP A 143 7.71 -2.52 -3.23
C ASP A 143 8.41 -3.10 -4.47
N SER A 144 7.63 -3.46 -5.49
CA SER A 144 8.06 -4.33 -6.59
C SER A 144 9.22 -3.80 -7.40
N CYS A 145 9.16 -2.55 -7.83
CA CYS A 145 10.21 -1.96 -8.65
C CYS A 145 11.47 -1.59 -7.85
N ARG A 146 11.42 -1.74 -6.52
CA ARG A 146 12.56 -1.62 -5.62
C ARG A 146 13.05 -2.98 -5.11
N HIS A 147 12.43 -4.09 -5.54
CA HIS A 147 12.83 -5.46 -5.18
C HIS A 147 12.92 -5.67 -3.66
N ARG A 148 11.98 -5.11 -2.89
CA ARG A 148 11.98 -5.17 -1.42
C ARG A 148 10.58 -5.28 -0.83
N VAL A 149 10.52 -5.65 0.45
CA VAL A 149 9.34 -5.50 1.29
C VAL A 149 9.64 -4.47 2.37
N GLN A 150 8.78 -3.46 2.51
CA GLN A 150 8.85 -2.54 3.63
C GLN A 150 7.89 -2.99 4.73
N ILE A 151 8.34 -2.94 5.98
CA ILE A 151 7.56 -3.39 7.14
C ILE A 151 7.36 -2.19 8.06
N TYR A 152 6.09 -1.87 8.31
CA TYR A 152 5.68 -0.84 9.24
C TYR A 152 5.06 -1.48 10.48
N LYS A 153 5.13 -0.78 11.59
CA LYS A 153 4.44 -1.15 12.83
C LYS A 153 3.28 -0.19 13.06
N ARG A 154 2.09 -0.74 13.21
CA ARG A 154 0.94 0.04 13.65
C ARG A 154 1.21 0.57 15.07
N THR A 155 1.19 1.87 15.23
CA THR A 155 1.25 2.50 16.55
C THR A 155 -0.17 2.95 16.93
N THR A 156 -0.72 2.32 17.97
CA THR A 156 -1.89 2.88 18.64
C THR A 156 -1.42 4.04 19.49
N SER A 157 -1.50 5.27 18.99
CA SER A 157 -1.44 6.44 19.86
C SER A 157 -2.69 6.39 20.76
N LEU A 158 -2.52 6.05 22.01
CA LEU A 158 -3.51 6.36 23.03
C LEU A 158 -3.63 7.89 23.04
N ILE A 159 -4.64 8.42 22.39
CA ILE A 159 -5.08 9.80 22.67
C ILE A 159 -5.69 9.70 24.07
N ASN A 160 -4.88 10.01 25.09
CA ASN A 160 -5.43 10.30 26.41
C ASN A 160 -6.31 11.53 26.27
N VAL A 161 -7.61 11.32 26.36
CA VAL A 161 -8.62 12.39 26.54
C VAL A 161 -8.58 12.80 28.00
#